data_102dfb644551f9131ec294d327c63473
#
_entry.id   102dfb644551f9131ec294d327c63473
#
_cell.length_a   1.000
_cell.length_b   1.000
_cell.length_c   1.000
_cell.angle_alpha   90.00
_cell.angle_beta   90.00
_cell.angle_gamma   90.00
#
_symmetry.space_group_name_H-M   'P 1'
#
loop_
_entity.id
_entity.type
_entity.pdbx_description
1 polymer ?
#
loop_
_entity_poly.entity_id
_entity_poly.type
_entity_poly.pdbx_seq_one_letter_code
_entity_poly.pdbx_strand_id
1 'polypeptide(L)'
;MDKKLSMALVLLVFFSMLNITADFALATDSVTIRAPAVSKTSSGYIGAVLYITVSAVPGDGHIYVDTWPLTELDTQASARLAVEVAGRMTGKDVTKYDFYYVVRSESPVIGGPSAGGVMTVATIAALEGWKINNDVMMTGMINPDGTIGPVGGIIEKLDASAKLGIKKFLVPWGQTVITTQETIREENRGIIQIITKPKKVNVVDYAKKNYGIEVIELEDVNDALFYFTGKKFSEKEIKGEIQVNTDFLSEEANKSLQKNIEYHDSIEKELKSAKMGIYEKKYMERYLDTAQDFIDKAKEDMKTGEYYTSLSELFNAEIYIGVVDEYLNADDLDKRLKDLEEKINSVDSELKEKREEIKGIVSLEFLSAAEKRLKDAYDYLDQARNYVNNYDSLNAVYAIAYADKRCDTVKLWLNLSLKYSQGEKISIDDLKEDAWKRIEEAKLVYVYVSSMVGESSVSDAARSLNDALSEYEAGRYTSALFYAIESNIESSITIELSMSGDDPGVIGEKIQRARDDAKIAIQLSREEGYEPMLAECYYEYGENFEEKEDAANAFRMYKYAKEVALAYKHISNPETMPTVVTETPSVSTPLPSTPSSQGTTTSKEGSKFILILGSGLVGLFMGILIGSTFRGK
;
A
#
# COMPACT_ATOMS: atom_id res chain seq x y z
N MET A 1 -31.06 36.36 55.83
CA MET A 1 -30.60 36.33 54.44
C MET A 1 -31.66 37.05 53.61
N ASP A 2 -31.30 38.13 52.97
CA ASP A 2 -32.22 39.08 52.36
C ASP A 2 -32.91 38.39 51.14
N LYS A 3 -34.26 38.47 51.07
CA LYS A 3 -35.06 37.86 49.99
C LYS A 3 -34.57 38.25 48.59
N LYS A 4 -33.97 39.45 48.46
CA LYS A 4 -33.37 39.93 47.22
C LYS A 4 -32.11 39.19 46.88
N LEU A 5 -31.29 38.79 47.85
CA LEU A 5 -30.03 38.00 47.62
C LEU A 5 -30.35 36.56 47.24
N SER A 6 -31.41 35.97 47.86
CA SER A 6 -31.86 34.62 47.51
C SER A 6 -32.46 34.54 46.09
N MET A 7 -33.17 35.57 45.63
CA MET A 7 -33.75 35.65 44.29
C MET A 7 -32.68 35.91 43.24
N ALA A 8 -31.65 36.69 43.56
CA ALA A 8 -30.50 36.90 42.66
C ALA A 8 -29.66 35.60 42.50
N LEU A 9 -29.48 34.81 43.54
CA LEU A 9 -28.79 33.53 43.50
C LEU A 9 -29.56 32.49 42.67
N VAL A 10 -30.89 32.43 42.81
CA VAL A 10 -31.76 31.55 42.01
C VAL A 10 -31.73 31.95 40.52
N LEU A 11 -31.74 33.24 40.21
CA LEU A 11 -31.61 33.73 38.84
C LEU A 11 -30.21 33.41 38.24
N LEU A 12 -29.17 33.50 39.03
CA LEU A 12 -27.81 33.18 38.59
C LEU A 12 -27.63 31.68 38.30
N VAL A 13 -28.21 30.80 39.13
CA VAL A 13 -28.25 29.36 38.91
C VAL A 13 -29.12 29.01 37.70
N PHE A 14 -30.26 29.69 37.52
CA PHE A 14 -31.11 29.49 36.33
C PHE A 14 -30.41 29.95 35.04
N PHE A 15 -29.66 31.06 35.07
CA PHE A 15 -28.89 31.56 33.94
C PHE A 15 -27.67 30.65 33.64
N SER A 16 -27.03 30.06 34.66
CA SER A 16 -25.96 29.09 34.45
C SER A 16 -26.49 27.76 33.89
N MET A 17 -27.70 27.33 34.30
CA MET A 17 -28.34 26.15 33.68
C MET A 17 -28.81 26.40 32.25
N LEU A 18 -29.24 27.62 31.90
CA LEU A 18 -29.57 27.96 30.50
C LEU A 18 -28.34 27.97 29.57
N ASN A 19 -27.17 28.33 30.08
CA ASN A 19 -25.96 28.26 29.29
C ASN A 19 -25.45 26.81 29.09
N ILE A 20 -25.72 25.91 30.04
CA ILE A 20 -25.40 24.48 29.92
C ILE A 20 -26.35 23.79 28.93
N THR A 21 -27.57 24.26 28.75
CA THR A 21 -28.53 23.69 27.78
C THR A 21 -28.38 24.27 26.38
N ALA A 22 -27.69 25.40 26.20
CA ALA A 22 -27.47 25.98 24.88
C ALA A 22 -26.37 25.25 24.08
N ASP A 23 -25.44 24.57 24.74
CA ASP A 23 -24.43 23.75 24.08
C ASP A 23 -24.94 22.36 23.65
N PHE A 24 -26.13 21.94 24.05
CA PHE A 24 -26.74 20.66 23.65
C PHE A 24 -27.62 20.73 22.39
N ALA A 25 -27.74 21.87 21.77
CA ALA A 25 -28.35 22.02 20.45
C ALA A 25 -27.26 22.17 19.36
N LEU A 26 -26.21 21.38 19.41
CA LEU A 26 -25.42 21.12 18.23
C LEU A 26 -26.32 20.36 17.27
N ALA A 27 -26.90 21.10 16.31
CA ALA A 27 -27.47 20.50 15.13
C ALA A 27 -26.37 19.58 14.54
N THR A 28 -26.52 18.28 14.68
CA THR A 28 -25.69 17.32 14.01
C THR A 28 -25.92 17.54 12.53
N ASP A 29 -25.01 18.25 11.87
CA ASP A 29 -25.10 18.48 10.44
C ASP A 29 -24.94 17.12 9.74
N SER A 30 -26.08 16.47 9.50
CA SER A 30 -26.09 15.25 8.71
C SER A 30 -25.90 15.61 7.24
N VAL A 31 -25.00 14.92 6.58
CA VAL A 31 -24.71 15.07 5.16
C VAL A 31 -25.36 13.92 4.39
N THR A 32 -26.21 14.24 3.42
CA THR A 32 -26.77 13.23 2.50
C THR A 32 -26.14 13.36 1.14
N ILE A 33 -25.61 12.24 0.63
CA ILE A 33 -24.97 12.13 -0.69
C ILE A 33 -25.61 10.99 -1.48
N ARG A 34 -25.62 11.10 -2.80
CA ARG A 34 -26.14 10.06 -3.69
C ARG A 34 -25.01 9.28 -4.33
N ALA A 35 -25.13 7.95 -4.37
CA ALA A 35 -24.19 7.06 -5.00
C ALA A 35 -24.90 6.14 -6.00
N PRO A 36 -24.31 5.87 -7.18
CA PRO A 36 -24.84 4.87 -8.09
C PRO A 36 -24.40 3.48 -7.67
N ALA A 37 -25.29 2.52 -7.82
CA ALA A 37 -25.05 1.10 -7.57
C ALA A 37 -25.53 0.25 -8.74
N VAL A 38 -25.19 -1.04 -8.72
CA VAL A 38 -25.73 -2.04 -9.62
C VAL A 38 -26.39 -3.15 -8.82
N SER A 39 -27.51 -3.63 -9.34
CA SER A 39 -28.18 -4.83 -8.84
C SER A 39 -28.10 -5.92 -9.87
N LYS A 40 -27.73 -7.14 -9.47
CA LYS A 40 -27.69 -8.31 -10.35
C LYS A 40 -29.09 -8.88 -10.52
N THR A 41 -29.51 -9.04 -11.77
CA THR A 41 -30.79 -9.67 -12.14
C THR A 41 -30.55 -10.89 -13.01
N SER A 42 -31.60 -11.66 -13.29
CA SER A 42 -31.52 -12.80 -14.21
C SER A 42 -31.18 -12.41 -15.66
N SER A 43 -31.38 -11.14 -16.03
CA SER A 43 -31.10 -10.58 -17.34
C SER A 43 -29.80 -9.75 -17.44
N GLY A 44 -29.05 -9.63 -16.35
CA GLY A 44 -27.81 -8.82 -16.27
C GLY A 44 -27.84 -7.84 -15.10
N TYR A 45 -27.02 -6.81 -15.20
CA TYR A 45 -26.96 -5.75 -14.20
C TYR A 45 -27.95 -4.63 -14.52
N ILE A 46 -28.60 -4.09 -13.49
CA ILE A 46 -29.45 -2.91 -13.55
C ILE A 46 -28.90 -1.86 -12.60
N GLY A 47 -28.78 -0.63 -13.09
CA GLY A 47 -28.34 0.49 -12.26
C GLY A 47 -29.41 0.90 -11.24
N ALA A 48 -28.96 1.22 -10.05
CA ALA A 48 -29.76 1.71 -8.92
C ALA A 48 -29.09 2.94 -8.31
N VAL A 49 -29.80 3.64 -7.43
CA VAL A 49 -29.27 4.78 -6.67
C VAL A 49 -29.37 4.50 -5.19
N LEU A 50 -28.30 4.85 -4.47
CA LEU A 50 -28.23 4.85 -3.02
C LEU A 50 -28.33 6.30 -2.50
N TYR A 51 -29.00 6.45 -1.39
CA TYR A 51 -28.96 7.65 -0.57
C TYR A 51 -28.21 7.32 0.73
N ILE A 52 -27.06 7.95 0.91
CA ILE A 52 -26.17 7.72 2.05
C ILE A 52 -26.19 8.98 2.90
N THR A 53 -26.70 8.87 4.12
CA THR A 53 -26.65 9.96 5.09
C THR A 53 -25.61 9.65 6.14
N VAL A 54 -24.68 10.57 6.36
CA VAL A 54 -23.59 10.46 7.32
C VAL A 54 -23.75 11.55 8.37
N SER A 55 -23.64 11.18 9.64
CA SER A 55 -23.55 12.10 10.76
C SER A 55 -22.31 11.76 11.58
N ALA A 56 -21.53 12.78 11.94
CA ALA A 56 -20.40 12.67 12.86
C ALA A 56 -20.76 13.46 14.13
N VAL A 57 -20.78 12.80 15.27
CA VAL A 57 -21.10 13.41 16.56
C VAL A 57 -19.98 13.12 17.56
N PRO A 58 -19.74 13.98 18.57
CA PRO A 58 -18.81 13.65 19.66
C PRO A 58 -19.17 12.31 20.28
N GLY A 59 -18.17 11.41 20.43
CA GLY A 59 -18.38 10.05 20.88
C GLY A 59 -17.08 9.33 21.22
N ASP A 60 -17.09 8.00 21.13
CA ASP A 60 -16.00 7.13 21.54
C ASP A 60 -15.45 6.27 20.37
N GLY A 61 -15.60 6.71 19.12
CA GLY A 61 -15.06 6.05 17.93
C GLY A 61 -15.94 4.95 17.34
N HIS A 62 -17.23 4.90 17.70
CA HIS A 62 -18.11 3.87 17.16
C HIS A 62 -18.63 4.23 15.77
N ILE A 63 -18.76 3.20 14.92
CA ILE A 63 -19.27 3.33 13.55
C ILE A 63 -20.52 2.47 13.42
N TYR A 64 -21.67 3.14 13.29
CA TYR A 64 -22.99 2.53 13.16
C TYR A 64 -23.43 2.56 11.72
N VAL A 65 -23.79 1.42 11.15
CA VAL A 65 -24.24 1.30 9.76
C VAL A 65 -25.66 0.72 9.75
N ASP A 66 -26.64 1.55 9.42
CA ASP A 66 -28.03 1.15 9.22
C ASP A 66 -28.34 1.12 7.73
N THR A 67 -28.79 -0.03 7.25
CA THR A 67 -29.03 -0.28 5.83
C THR A 67 -30.45 -0.77 5.58
N TRP A 68 -31.08 -0.24 4.53
CA TRP A 68 -32.35 -0.72 4.05
C TRP A 68 -32.40 -0.66 2.53
N PRO A 69 -32.58 -1.78 1.89
CA PRO A 69 -32.61 -3.17 2.39
C PRO A 69 -31.24 -3.69 2.89
N LEU A 70 -31.05 -5.00 2.95
CA LEU A 70 -29.79 -5.61 3.44
C LEU A 70 -28.62 -5.25 2.51
N THR A 71 -27.43 -5.09 3.09
CA THR A 71 -26.17 -4.89 2.38
C THR A 71 -25.18 -6.01 2.68
N GLU A 72 -24.21 -6.17 1.81
CA GLU A 72 -23.08 -7.10 2.00
C GLU A 72 -22.03 -6.53 2.97
N LEU A 73 -21.08 -7.37 3.41
CA LEU A 73 -20.03 -7.00 4.38
C LEU A 73 -19.12 -5.88 3.88
N ASP A 74 -18.90 -5.81 2.57
CA ASP A 74 -18.08 -4.79 1.91
C ASP A 74 -18.58 -3.35 2.13
N THR A 75 -19.88 -3.15 2.25
CA THR A 75 -20.45 -1.83 2.57
C THR A 75 -20.07 -1.38 3.99
N GLN A 76 -20.07 -2.31 4.96
CA GLN A 76 -19.64 -2.01 6.32
C GLN A 76 -18.15 -1.72 6.41
N ALA A 77 -17.34 -2.50 5.68
CA ALA A 77 -15.91 -2.29 5.60
C ALA A 77 -15.59 -0.95 4.90
N SER A 78 -16.32 -0.59 3.84
CA SER A 78 -16.22 0.71 3.16
C SER A 78 -16.49 1.89 4.11
N ALA A 79 -17.51 1.79 4.98
CA ALA A 79 -17.84 2.83 5.94
C ALA A 79 -16.71 3.03 6.96
N ARG A 80 -16.13 1.92 7.47
CA ARG A 80 -14.99 1.97 8.41
C ARG A 80 -13.75 2.59 7.77
N LEU A 81 -13.39 2.13 6.57
CA LEU A 81 -12.24 2.67 5.84
C LEU A 81 -12.47 4.16 5.47
N ALA A 82 -13.71 4.55 5.14
CA ALA A 82 -14.06 5.95 4.89
C ALA A 82 -13.82 6.85 6.11
N VAL A 83 -14.07 6.37 7.34
CA VAL A 83 -13.77 7.10 8.58
C VAL A 83 -12.27 7.25 8.79
N GLU A 84 -11.50 6.17 8.60
CA GLU A 84 -10.04 6.20 8.75
C GLU A 84 -9.38 7.19 7.76
N VAL A 85 -9.75 7.09 6.48
CA VAL A 85 -9.25 8.00 5.44
C VAL A 85 -9.67 9.45 5.73
N ALA A 86 -10.93 9.67 6.14
CA ALA A 86 -11.42 11.00 6.50
C ALA A 86 -10.64 11.59 7.68
N GLY A 87 -10.35 10.79 8.71
CA GLY A 87 -9.53 11.19 9.86
C GLY A 87 -8.16 11.68 9.45
N ARG A 88 -7.45 10.90 8.63
CA ARG A 88 -6.14 11.28 8.11
C ARG A 88 -6.18 12.55 7.25
N MET A 89 -7.16 12.67 6.36
CA MET A 89 -7.27 13.84 5.47
C MET A 89 -7.66 15.11 6.21
N THR A 90 -8.49 15.02 7.26
CA THR A 90 -8.93 16.18 8.04
C THR A 90 -8.00 16.51 9.20
N GLY A 91 -7.08 15.61 9.57
CA GLY A 91 -6.26 15.72 10.77
C GLY A 91 -7.06 15.57 12.08
N LYS A 92 -8.32 15.15 12.00
CA LYS A 92 -9.17 14.96 13.19
C LYS A 92 -9.03 13.57 13.78
N ASP A 93 -8.97 13.51 15.10
CA ASP A 93 -8.98 12.26 15.85
C ASP A 93 -10.38 11.64 15.80
N VAL A 94 -10.55 10.67 14.90
CA VAL A 94 -11.84 10.00 14.64
C VAL A 94 -12.30 9.16 15.84
N THR A 95 -11.43 8.83 16.77
CA THR A 95 -11.79 8.10 18.00
C THR A 95 -12.62 8.94 18.96
N LYS A 96 -12.67 10.27 18.76
CA LYS A 96 -13.50 11.21 19.52
C LYS A 96 -14.87 11.48 18.92
N TYR A 97 -15.24 10.75 17.85
CA TYR A 97 -16.52 10.88 17.17
C TYR A 97 -17.19 9.52 17.02
N ASP A 98 -18.52 9.51 17.15
CA ASP A 98 -19.35 8.40 16.68
C ASP A 98 -19.93 8.74 15.31
N PHE A 99 -19.89 7.77 14.41
CA PHE A 99 -20.34 7.93 13.03
C PHE A 99 -21.60 7.10 12.78
N TYR A 100 -22.62 7.73 12.18
CA TYR A 100 -23.88 7.09 11.83
C TYR A 100 -24.05 7.14 10.32
N TYR A 101 -24.00 5.96 9.68
CA TYR A 101 -24.28 5.79 8.26
C TYR A 101 -25.67 5.22 8.08
N VAL A 102 -26.54 5.95 7.37
CA VAL A 102 -27.89 5.49 7.02
C VAL A 102 -27.94 5.33 5.51
N VAL A 103 -27.97 4.09 5.03
CA VAL A 103 -27.99 3.75 3.60
C VAL A 103 -29.37 3.30 3.20
N ARG A 104 -29.94 3.94 2.19
CA ARG A 104 -31.28 3.64 1.65
C ARG A 104 -31.23 3.42 0.15
N SER A 105 -31.93 2.40 -0.34
CA SER A 105 -32.09 2.11 -1.76
C SER A 105 -33.44 1.54 -2.08
N GLU A 106 -33.86 1.73 -3.31
CA GLU A 106 -35.04 1.06 -3.88
C GLU A 106 -34.74 -0.36 -4.40
N SER A 107 -33.47 -0.70 -4.53
CA SER A 107 -33.01 -2.04 -4.97
C SER A 107 -33.06 -3.05 -3.81
N PRO A 108 -33.50 -4.30 -4.03
CA PRO A 108 -33.71 -5.29 -2.96
C PRO A 108 -32.41 -5.78 -2.30
N VAL A 109 -31.28 -5.73 -2.99
CA VAL A 109 -29.95 -6.06 -2.46
C VAL A 109 -28.93 -5.07 -3.00
N ILE A 110 -28.11 -4.56 -2.11
CA ILE A 110 -27.01 -3.65 -2.44
C ILE A 110 -25.73 -4.31 -1.95
N GLY A 111 -24.77 -4.42 -2.85
CA GLY A 111 -23.45 -4.93 -2.55
C GLY A 111 -22.40 -4.21 -3.39
N GLY A 112 -21.17 -4.38 -3.01
CA GLY A 112 -20.02 -3.84 -3.67
C GLY A 112 -19.42 -2.61 -2.98
N PRO A 113 -18.09 -2.55 -2.96
CA PRO A 113 -17.32 -1.50 -2.26
C PRO A 113 -17.33 -0.16 -3.02
N SER A 114 -18.01 -0.09 -4.15
CA SER A 114 -17.98 1.03 -5.10
C SER A 114 -18.57 2.34 -4.60
N ALA A 115 -19.16 2.36 -3.40
CA ALA A 115 -19.62 3.55 -2.71
C ALA A 115 -18.60 4.08 -1.68
N GLY A 116 -17.45 3.42 -1.51
CA GLY A 116 -16.46 3.78 -0.50
C GLY A 116 -15.92 5.21 -0.67
N GLY A 117 -15.58 5.61 -1.90
CA GLY A 117 -15.15 6.98 -2.19
C GLY A 117 -16.23 8.01 -1.85
N VAL A 118 -17.50 7.73 -2.19
CA VAL A 118 -18.63 8.61 -1.84
C VAL A 118 -18.84 8.69 -0.33
N MET A 119 -18.73 7.57 0.39
CA MET A 119 -18.81 7.54 1.85
C MET A 119 -17.70 8.40 2.47
N THR A 120 -16.48 8.35 1.95
CA THR A 120 -15.35 9.16 2.43
C THR A 120 -15.63 10.65 2.22
N VAL A 121 -16.09 11.06 1.03
CA VAL A 121 -16.51 12.45 0.77
C VAL A 121 -17.58 12.92 1.75
N ALA A 122 -18.60 12.09 1.99
CA ALA A 122 -19.68 12.43 2.91
C ALA A 122 -19.20 12.51 4.37
N THR A 123 -18.26 11.65 4.77
CA THR A 123 -17.66 11.65 6.11
C THR A 123 -16.83 12.91 6.34
N ILE A 124 -15.99 13.29 5.39
CA ILE A 124 -15.22 14.53 5.44
C ILE A 124 -16.18 15.74 5.49
N ALA A 125 -17.20 15.74 4.63
CA ALA A 125 -18.18 16.82 4.62
C ALA A 125 -18.95 16.92 5.95
N ALA A 126 -19.26 15.81 6.62
CA ALA A 126 -19.89 15.80 7.94
C ALA A 126 -18.94 16.31 9.04
N LEU A 127 -17.66 15.92 9.00
CA LEU A 127 -16.65 16.38 9.95
C LEU A 127 -16.33 17.87 9.80
N GLU A 128 -16.38 18.40 8.56
CA GLU A 128 -16.02 19.78 8.24
C GLU A 128 -17.23 20.74 8.11
N GLY A 129 -18.46 20.22 8.21
CA GLY A 129 -19.67 21.01 7.99
C GLY A 129 -19.82 21.51 6.54
N TRP A 130 -19.34 20.76 5.54
CA TRP A 130 -19.40 21.14 4.15
C TRP A 130 -20.70 20.68 3.48
N LYS A 131 -21.21 21.50 2.56
CA LYS A 131 -22.42 21.19 1.80
C LYS A 131 -22.10 20.41 0.53
N ILE A 132 -22.91 19.41 0.23
CA ILE A 132 -22.78 18.57 -0.97
C ILE A 132 -23.54 19.17 -2.16
N ASN A 133 -22.88 19.21 -3.30
CA ASN A 133 -23.48 19.53 -4.59
C ASN A 133 -24.23 18.31 -5.16
N ASN A 134 -25.53 18.43 -5.28
CA ASN A 134 -26.38 17.35 -5.81
C ASN A 134 -26.35 17.18 -7.32
N ASP A 135 -25.70 18.06 -8.08
CA ASP A 135 -25.52 17.93 -9.53
C ASP A 135 -24.40 16.94 -9.92
N VAL A 136 -23.70 16.38 -8.91
CA VAL A 136 -22.57 15.48 -9.06
C VAL A 136 -22.91 14.12 -8.49
N MET A 137 -22.50 13.07 -9.16
CA MET A 137 -22.45 11.70 -8.65
C MET A 137 -21.11 11.06 -9.00
N MET A 138 -20.64 10.15 -8.17
CA MET A 138 -19.41 9.41 -8.43
C MET A 138 -19.57 7.92 -8.12
N THR A 139 -18.75 7.11 -8.76
CA THR A 139 -18.50 5.72 -8.36
C THR A 139 -17.01 5.50 -8.21
N GLY A 140 -16.59 4.76 -7.20
CA GLY A 140 -15.20 4.46 -6.93
C GLY A 140 -15.06 3.78 -5.57
N MET A 141 -14.18 2.80 -5.49
CA MET A 141 -13.77 2.25 -4.19
C MET A 141 -12.87 3.25 -3.48
N ILE A 142 -12.75 3.12 -2.18
CA ILE A 142 -11.75 3.85 -1.41
C ILE A 142 -10.56 2.92 -1.12
N ASN A 143 -9.37 3.39 -1.41
CA ASN A 143 -8.13 2.74 -1.01
C ASN A 143 -7.62 3.33 0.32
N PRO A 144 -6.82 2.58 1.08
CA PRO A 144 -6.30 3.06 2.35
C PRO A 144 -5.50 4.37 2.26
N ASP A 145 -4.81 4.59 1.15
CA ASP A 145 -4.01 5.81 0.89
C ASP A 145 -4.85 7.02 0.43
N GLY A 146 -6.18 6.86 0.34
CA GLY A 146 -7.10 7.91 -0.10
C GLY A 146 -7.32 7.96 -1.61
N THR A 147 -6.66 7.11 -2.40
CA THR A 147 -6.90 7.01 -3.84
C THR A 147 -8.24 6.35 -4.16
N ILE A 148 -8.78 6.64 -5.34
CA ILE A 148 -10.05 6.06 -5.80
C ILE A 148 -9.79 4.84 -6.66
N GLY A 149 -10.20 3.69 -6.15
CA GLY A 149 -10.03 2.40 -6.82
C GLY A 149 -11.09 2.10 -7.87
N PRO A 150 -10.76 1.20 -8.82
CA PRO A 150 -11.59 0.87 -9.97
C PRO A 150 -12.86 0.11 -9.58
N VAL A 151 -13.89 0.18 -10.47
CA VAL A 151 -15.21 -0.41 -10.22
C VAL A 151 -15.80 -1.03 -11.48
N GLY A 152 -16.75 -1.96 -11.29
CA GLY A 152 -17.55 -2.51 -12.37
C GLY A 152 -18.88 -1.78 -12.59
N GLY A 153 -19.55 -2.07 -13.73
CA GLY A 153 -20.91 -1.60 -14.02
C GLY A 153 -21.03 -0.08 -14.22
N ILE A 154 -20.03 0.54 -14.80
CA ILE A 154 -19.98 2.02 -14.95
C ILE A 154 -21.10 2.53 -15.84
N ILE A 155 -21.45 1.84 -16.92
CA ILE A 155 -22.53 2.25 -17.82
C ILE A 155 -23.87 2.18 -17.11
N GLU A 156 -24.17 1.09 -16.43
CA GLU A 156 -25.42 0.90 -15.69
C GLU A 156 -25.56 1.92 -14.55
N LYS A 157 -24.46 2.25 -13.89
CA LYS A 157 -24.39 3.28 -12.85
C LYS A 157 -24.63 4.68 -13.43
N LEU A 158 -24.01 4.99 -14.57
CA LEU A 158 -24.20 6.26 -15.29
C LEU A 158 -25.66 6.40 -15.73
N ASP A 159 -26.26 5.35 -16.32
CA ASP A 159 -27.66 5.34 -16.76
C ASP A 159 -28.65 5.57 -15.62
N ALA A 160 -28.35 5.01 -14.43
CA ALA A 160 -29.16 5.27 -13.24
C ALA A 160 -28.99 6.72 -12.75
N SER A 161 -27.76 7.22 -12.74
CA SER A 161 -27.44 8.59 -12.33
C SER A 161 -28.08 9.65 -13.24
N ALA A 162 -28.09 9.40 -14.53
CA ALA A 162 -28.68 10.28 -15.53
C ALA A 162 -30.18 10.57 -15.30
N LYS A 163 -30.91 9.60 -14.76
CA LYS A 163 -32.35 9.75 -14.42
C LYS A 163 -32.60 10.80 -13.33
N LEU A 164 -31.58 11.14 -12.54
CA LEU A 164 -31.65 12.15 -11.48
C LEU A 164 -31.26 13.55 -11.96
N GLY A 165 -30.96 13.72 -13.26
CA GLY A 165 -30.63 14.99 -13.86
C GLY A 165 -29.27 15.58 -13.41
N ILE A 166 -28.31 14.73 -13.07
CA ILE A 166 -26.95 15.17 -12.73
C ILE A 166 -26.26 15.83 -13.92
N LYS A 167 -25.27 16.67 -13.65
CA LYS A 167 -24.45 17.33 -14.67
C LYS A 167 -23.07 16.70 -14.83
N LYS A 168 -22.55 16.13 -13.73
CA LYS A 168 -21.22 15.54 -13.70
C LYS A 168 -21.27 14.12 -13.11
N PHE A 169 -20.54 13.22 -13.77
CA PHE A 169 -20.37 11.85 -13.30
C PHE A 169 -18.87 11.55 -13.17
N LEU A 170 -18.43 11.25 -11.94
CA LEU A 170 -17.04 11.04 -11.61
C LEU A 170 -16.75 9.55 -11.59
N VAL A 171 -15.66 9.15 -12.23
CA VAL A 171 -15.21 7.76 -12.36
C VAL A 171 -13.75 7.64 -11.92
N PRO A 172 -13.31 6.47 -11.49
CA PRO A 172 -11.90 6.24 -11.19
C PRO A 172 -11.02 6.49 -12.42
N TRP A 173 -9.83 6.96 -12.16
CA TRP A 173 -8.84 7.20 -13.20
C TRP A 173 -8.53 5.93 -14.01
N GLY A 174 -8.38 6.07 -15.34
CA GLY A 174 -8.20 4.96 -16.27
C GLY A 174 -9.51 4.22 -16.66
N GLN A 175 -10.69 4.65 -16.16
CA GLN A 175 -11.96 4.01 -16.46
C GLN A 175 -12.90 4.81 -17.38
N THR A 176 -12.39 5.77 -18.13
CA THR A 176 -13.15 6.41 -19.22
C THR A 176 -13.31 5.54 -20.46
N VAL A 177 -12.48 4.50 -20.61
CA VAL A 177 -12.65 3.47 -21.63
C VAL A 177 -12.73 2.10 -20.94
N ILE A 178 -13.90 1.48 -21.04
CA ILE A 178 -14.16 0.19 -20.40
C ILE A 178 -14.48 -0.91 -21.43
N THR A 179 -14.25 -2.16 -21.05
CA THR A 179 -14.66 -3.32 -21.84
C THR A 179 -15.95 -3.88 -21.28
N THR A 180 -17.02 -3.83 -22.06
CA THR A 180 -18.31 -4.46 -21.75
C THR A 180 -18.50 -5.73 -22.56
N GLN A 181 -19.48 -6.54 -22.20
CA GLN A 181 -19.86 -7.71 -22.99
C GLN A 181 -21.10 -7.38 -23.81
N GLU A 182 -21.01 -7.47 -25.15
CA GLU A 182 -22.15 -7.34 -26.06
C GLU A 182 -22.65 -8.72 -26.46
N THR A 183 -23.90 -8.99 -26.15
CA THR A 183 -24.54 -10.24 -26.55
C THR A 183 -25.23 -10.04 -27.91
N ILE A 184 -24.70 -10.68 -28.94
CA ILE A 184 -25.24 -10.64 -30.30
C ILE A 184 -26.04 -11.90 -30.53
N ARG A 185 -27.29 -11.73 -30.97
CA ARG A 185 -28.15 -12.82 -31.43
C ARG A 185 -28.03 -12.93 -32.93
N GLU A 186 -27.36 -13.95 -33.43
CA GLU A 186 -27.29 -14.25 -34.85
C GLU A 186 -28.25 -15.38 -35.19
N GLU A 187 -29.16 -15.15 -36.16
CA GLU A 187 -30.05 -16.16 -36.68
C GLU A 187 -29.58 -16.56 -38.08
N ASN A 188 -29.10 -17.80 -38.20
CA ASN A 188 -28.65 -18.34 -39.46
C ASN A 188 -29.35 -19.67 -39.71
N ARG A 189 -30.19 -19.73 -40.77
CA ARG A 189 -30.96 -20.92 -41.19
C ARG A 189 -31.79 -21.56 -40.06
N GLY A 190 -32.44 -20.75 -39.22
CA GLY A 190 -33.29 -21.24 -38.14
C GLY A 190 -32.51 -21.67 -36.86
N ILE A 191 -31.21 -21.51 -36.84
CA ILE A 191 -30.37 -21.71 -35.66
C ILE A 191 -30.08 -20.34 -35.04
N ILE A 192 -30.51 -20.16 -33.81
CA ILE A 192 -30.21 -18.96 -33.03
C ILE A 192 -28.89 -19.20 -32.28
N GLN A 193 -27.86 -18.46 -32.62
CA GLN A 193 -26.60 -18.40 -31.85
C GLN A 193 -26.60 -17.13 -31.03
N ILE A 194 -26.34 -17.30 -29.73
CA ILE A 194 -26.06 -16.18 -28.80
C ILE A 194 -24.57 -16.12 -28.63
N ILE A 195 -23.94 -15.07 -29.17
CA ILE A 195 -22.51 -14.88 -29.12
C ILE A 195 -22.24 -13.66 -28.23
N THR A 196 -21.43 -13.85 -27.17
CA THR A 196 -20.98 -12.75 -26.33
C THR A 196 -19.57 -12.34 -26.76
N LYS A 197 -19.41 -11.06 -27.14
CA LYS A 197 -18.13 -10.51 -27.58
C LYS A 197 -17.73 -9.31 -26.67
N PRO A 198 -16.45 -9.15 -26.36
CA PRO A 198 -15.97 -7.95 -25.67
C PRO A 198 -16.13 -6.73 -26.59
N LYS A 199 -16.63 -5.63 -26.04
CA LYS A 199 -16.81 -4.35 -26.72
C LYS A 199 -16.22 -3.24 -25.88
N LYS A 200 -15.27 -2.48 -26.43
CA LYS A 200 -14.76 -1.27 -25.81
C LYS A 200 -15.80 -0.16 -25.93
N VAL A 201 -16.08 0.52 -24.81
CA VAL A 201 -17.00 1.66 -24.74
C VAL A 201 -16.26 2.84 -24.14
N ASN A 202 -16.27 3.97 -24.84
CA ASN A 202 -15.83 5.25 -24.30
C ASN A 202 -16.99 5.85 -23.49
N VAL A 203 -16.80 5.93 -22.16
CA VAL A 203 -17.81 6.39 -21.20
C VAL A 203 -18.12 7.89 -21.39
N VAL A 204 -17.11 8.69 -21.73
CA VAL A 204 -17.24 10.14 -21.96
C VAL A 204 -18.17 10.40 -23.15
N ASP A 205 -17.89 9.73 -24.28
CA ASP A 205 -18.72 9.86 -25.50
C ASP A 205 -20.14 9.34 -25.27
N TYR A 206 -20.25 8.22 -24.55
CA TYR A 206 -21.55 7.61 -24.22
C TYR A 206 -22.40 8.57 -23.37
N ALA A 207 -21.84 9.12 -22.29
CA ALA A 207 -22.52 10.05 -21.39
C ALA A 207 -22.96 11.34 -22.11
N LYS A 208 -22.04 11.92 -22.87
CA LYS A 208 -22.27 13.17 -23.60
C LYS A 208 -23.36 13.01 -24.66
N LYS A 209 -23.29 11.93 -25.44
CA LYS A 209 -24.23 11.66 -26.54
C LYS A 209 -25.65 11.35 -26.05
N ASN A 210 -25.78 10.53 -24.98
CA ASN A 210 -27.06 10.04 -24.52
C ASN A 210 -27.73 10.98 -23.51
N TYR A 211 -26.96 11.70 -22.71
CA TYR A 211 -27.47 12.42 -21.53
C TYR A 211 -26.96 13.86 -21.42
N GLY A 212 -25.93 14.26 -22.16
CA GLY A 212 -25.28 15.56 -22.00
C GLY A 212 -24.51 15.72 -20.68
N ILE A 213 -24.14 14.59 -20.04
CA ILE A 213 -23.42 14.55 -18.77
C ILE A 213 -21.91 14.62 -19.06
N GLU A 214 -21.20 15.42 -18.28
CA GLU A 214 -19.74 15.49 -18.25
C GLU A 214 -19.20 14.34 -17.39
N VAL A 215 -18.31 13.51 -17.96
CA VAL A 215 -17.58 12.46 -17.21
C VAL A 215 -16.18 12.95 -16.91
N ILE A 216 -15.77 12.79 -15.65
CA ILE A 216 -14.49 13.27 -15.13
C ILE A 216 -13.81 12.11 -14.41
N GLU A 217 -12.54 11.89 -14.70
CA GLU A 217 -11.70 10.95 -13.95
C GLU A 217 -11.23 11.56 -12.64
N LEU A 218 -11.20 10.71 -11.60
CA LEU A 218 -10.71 11.05 -10.28
C LEU A 218 -9.53 10.18 -9.91
N GLU A 219 -8.56 10.77 -9.28
CA GLU A 219 -7.40 10.08 -8.74
C GLU A 219 -7.62 9.69 -7.28
N ASP A 220 -8.10 10.64 -6.50
CA ASP A 220 -8.26 10.52 -5.07
C ASP A 220 -9.52 11.21 -4.53
N VAL A 221 -9.68 11.12 -3.22
CA VAL A 221 -10.80 11.74 -2.51
C VAL A 221 -10.72 13.27 -2.54
N ASN A 222 -9.53 13.86 -2.60
CA ASN A 222 -9.34 15.31 -2.61
C ASN A 222 -9.92 15.93 -3.90
N ASP A 223 -9.71 15.27 -5.04
CA ASP A 223 -10.35 15.63 -6.29
C ASP A 223 -11.87 15.54 -6.20
N ALA A 224 -12.37 14.43 -5.64
CA ALA A 224 -13.81 14.24 -5.45
C ALA A 224 -14.43 15.34 -4.58
N LEU A 225 -13.79 15.71 -3.48
CA LEU A 225 -14.21 16.79 -2.59
C LEU A 225 -14.40 18.11 -3.34
N PHE A 226 -13.50 18.44 -4.24
CA PHE A 226 -13.60 19.66 -5.05
C PHE A 226 -14.90 19.72 -5.85
N TYR A 227 -15.25 18.63 -6.55
CA TYR A 227 -16.48 18.60 -7.35
C TYR A 227 -17.75 18.57 -6.50
N PHE A 228 -17.73 17.88 -5.37
CA PHE A 228 -18.89 17.77 -4.48
C PHE A 228 -19.09 18.98 -3.59
N THR A 229 -18.04 19.70 -3.21
CA THR A 229 -18.14 20.75 -2.17
C THR A 229 -17.59 22.10 -2.62
N GLY A 230 -16.86 22.17 -3.71
CA GLY A 230 -16.06 23.34 -4.13
C GLY A 230 -14.85 23.60 -3.24
N LYS A 231 -14.47 22.63 -2.42
CA LYS A 231 -13.35 22.71 -1.47
C LYS A 231 -12.47 21.50 -1.62
N LYS A 232 -11.17 21.68 -1.45
CA LYS A 232 -10.18 20.60 -1.33
C LYS A 232 -9.16 20.96 -0.26
N PHE A 233 -8.50 19.97 0.27
CA PHE A 233 -7.33 20.21 1.11
C PHE A 233 -6.18 20.71 0.24
N SER A 234 -5.42 21.67 0.77
CA SER A 234 -4.27 22.20 0.05
C SER A 234 -3.22 21.12 -0.11
N GLU A 235 -2.91 20.79 -1.35
CA GLU A 235 -1.66 20.10 -1.66
C GLU A 235 -0.54 21.14 -1.56
N LYS A 236 0.49 20.83 -0.78
CA LYS A 236 1.65 21.70 -0.74
C LYS A 236 2.30 21.69 -2.10
N GLU A 237 2.30 22.83 -2.80
CA GLU A 237 3.11 23.01 -4.01
C GLU A 237 4.59 22.86 -3.65
N ILE A 238 5.20 21.79 -4.08
CA ILE A 238 6.63 21.60 -3.92
C ILE A 238 7.34 22.36 -5.03
N LYS A 239 8.13 23.36 -4.63
CA LYS A 239 8.91 24.17 -5.56
C LYS A 239 10.32 23.63 -5.69
N GLY A 240 10.68 23.25 -6.91
CA GLY A 240 12.02 22.77 -7.24
C GLY A 240 12.08 21.29 -7.58
N GLU A 241 13.25 20.83 -7.95
CA GLU A 241 13.52 19.43 -8.23
C GLU A 241 13.71 18.68 -6.91
N ILE A 242 12.90 17.64 -6.68
CA ILE A 242 13.02 16.76 -5.52
C ILE A 242 14.14 15.79 -5.82
N GLN A 243 15.23 15.89 -5.06
CA GLN A 243 16.33 14.95 -5.16
C GLN A 243 16.15 13.83 -4.13
N VAL A 244 16.31 12.61 -4.58
CA VAL A 244 16.33 11.41 -3.74
C VAL A 244 17.68 10.75 -3.97
N ASN A 245 18.39 10.42 -2.91
CA ASN A 245 19.69 9.76 -3.00
C ASN A 245 19.97 8.93 -1.74
N THR A 246 20.81 7.93 -1.89
CA THR A 246 21.24 7.04 -0.80
C THR A 246 22.71 7.20 -0.45
N ASP A 247 23.29 8.37 -0.67
CA ASP A 247 24.71 8.68 -0.41
C ASP A 247 25.16 8.34 1.01
N PHE A 248 24.24 8.38 1.97
CA PHE A 248 24.49 8.00 3.36
C PHE A 248 24.89 6.53 3.53
N LEU A 249 24.61 5.66 2.54
CA LEU A 249 25.00 4.25 2.50
C LEU A 249 26.34 4.00 1.77
N SER A 250 26.93 5.02 1.16
CA SER A 250 28.14 4.86 0.33
C SER A 250 29.32 4.20 1.07
N GLU A 251 29.54 4.54 2.31
CA GLU A 251 30.59 3.94 3.15
C GLU A 251 30.33 2.45 3.40
N GLU A 252 29.08 2.10 3.73
CA GLU A 252 28.70 0.71 4.00
C GLU A 252 28.70 -0.14 2.74
N ALA A 253 28.29 0.42 1.59
CA ALA A 253 28.36 -0.25 0.30
C ALA A 253 29.82 -0.57 -0.10
N ASN A 254 30.73 0.39 0.09
CA ASN A 254 32.16 0.15 -0.16
C ASN A 254 32.75 -0.94 0.73
N LYS A 255 32.43 -0.93 2.03
CA LYS A 255 32.87 -1.97 2.98
C LYS A 255 32.32 -3.35 2.58
N SER A 256 31.03 -3.41 2.25
CA SER A 256 30.36 -4.64 1.85
C SER A 256 30.95 -5.17 0.54
N LEU A 257 31.21 -4.32 -0.44
CA LEU A 257 31.86 -4.73 -1.71
C LEU A 257 33.21 -5.37 -1.46
N GLN A 258 34.07 -4.74 -0.66
CA GLN A 258 35.39 -5.29 -0.34
C GLN A 258 35.28 -6.64 0.38
N LYS A 259 34.39 -6.75 1.36
CA LYS A 259 34.10 -8.00 2.08
C LYS A 259 33.65 -9.11 1.14
N ASN A 260 32.76 -8.79 0.19
CA ASN A 260 32.24 -9.76 -0.79
C ASN A 260 33.32 -10.28 -1.73
N ILE A 261 34.20 -9.40 -2.22
CA ILE A 261 35.33 -9.80 -3.07
C ILE A 261 36.26 -10.74 -2.30
N GLU A 262 36.67 -10.39 -1.10
CA GLU A 262 37.53 -11.22 -0.27
C GLU A 262 36.90 -12.57 0.08
N TYR A 263 35.60 -12.58 0.37
CA TYR A 263 34.84 -13.79 0.69
C TYR A 263 34.74 -14.70 -0.54
N HIS A 264 34.39 -14.16 -1.71
CA HIS A 264 34.33 -14.88 -2.97
C HIS A 264 35.66 -15.53 -3.30
N ASP A 265 36.77 -14.77 -3.28
CA ASP A 265 38.11 -15.26 -3.58
C ASP A 265 38.56 -16.40 -2.65
N SER A 266 38.20 -16.26 -1.34
CA SER A 266 38.49 -17.29 -0.34
C SER A 266 37.78 -18.61 -0.64
N ILE A 267 36.47 -18.55 -0.87
CA ILE A 267 35.65 -19.74 -1.12
C ILE A 267 35.94 -20.35 -2.47
N GLU A 268 36.21 -19.54 -3.51
CA GLU A 268 36.68 -20.05 -4.82
C GLU A 268 37.97 -20.86 -4.70
N LYS A 269 38.93 -20.36 -3.92
CA LYS A 269 40.19 -21.08 -3.67
C LYS A 269 39.95 -22.38 -2.91
N GLU A 270 39.07 -22.39 -1.93
CA GLU A 270 38.71 -23.58 -1.18
C GLU A 270 38.03 -24.61 -2.08
N LEU A 271 37.02 -24.20 -2.87
CA LEU A 271 36.33 -25.05 -3.83
C LEU A 271 37.30 -25.68 -4.86
N LYS A 272 38.28 -24.91 -5.35
CA LYS A 272 39.32 -25.42 -6.26
C LYS A 272 40.13 -26.57 -5.66
N SER A 273 40.40 -26.52 -4.35
CA SER A 273 41.17 -27.52 -3.60
C SER A 273 40.33 -28.68 -3.06
N ALA A 274 39.02 -28.56 -3.01
CA ALA A 274 38.10 -29.54 -2.46
C ALA A 274 38.09 -30.84 -3.24
N LYS A 275 38.05 -31.97 -2.51
CA LYS A 275 37.96 -33.33 -3.09
C LYS A 275 36.48 -33.70 -3.19
N MET A 276 35.89 -33.44 -4.34
CA MET A 276 34.48 -33.73 -4.63
C MET A 276 34.29 -34.21 -6.05
N GLY A 277 33.09 -34.71 -6.38
CA GLY A 277 32.73 -35.14 -7.73
C GLY A 277 32.77 -33.98 -8.74
N ILE A 278 33.12 -34.28 -9.99
CA ILE A 278 33.24 -33.27 -11.07
C ILE A 278 31.91 -32.52 -11.25
N TYR A 279 30.78 -33.22 -11.18
CA TYR A 279 29.45 -32.61 -11.34
C TYR A 279 29.07 -31.72 -10.15
N GLU A 280 29.38 -32.15 -8.93
CA GLU A 280 29.18 -31.37 -7.72
C GLU A 280 30.00 -30.08 -7.75
N LYS A 281 31.30 -30.21 -8.11
CA LYS A 281 32.18 -29.06 -8.23
C LYS A 281 31.65 -28.04 -9.24
N LYS A 282 31.25 -28.50 -10.42
CA LYS A 282 30.67 -27.63 -11.44
C LYS A 282 29.33 -27.00 -11.00
N TYR A 283 28.61 -27.68 -10.16
CA TYR A 283 27.38 -27.15 -9.60
C TYR A 283 27.66 -26.01 -8.61
N MET A 284 28.64 -26.17 -7.73
CA MET A 284 29.07 -25.12 -6.79
C MET A 284 29.76 -23.95 -7.51
N GLU A 285 30.53 -24.21 -8.56
CA GLU A 285 31.12 -23.16 -9.43
C GLU A 285 30.03 -22.21 -9.97
N ARG A 286 28.85 -22.71 -10.37
CA ARG A 286 27.76 -21.85 -10.86
C ARG A 286 27.20 -20.91 -9.76
N TYR A 287 27.20 -21.33 -8.49
CA TYR A 287 26.83 -20.44 -7.39
C TYR A 287 27.83 -19.28 -7.28
N LEU A 288 29.13 -19.57 -7.39
CA LEU A 288 30.15 -18.53 -7.35
C LEU A 288 30.10 -17.63 -8.60
N ASP A 289 29.85 -18.19 -9.78
CA ASP A 289 29.66 -17.40 -11.01
C ASP A 289 28.45 -16.43 -10.82
N THR A 290 27.34 -16.92 -10.27
CA THR A 290 26.17 -16.09 -9.97
C THR A 290 26.50 -15.02 -8.92
N ALA A 291 27.27 -15.34 -7.89
CA ALA A 291 27.71 -14.37 -6.90
C ALA A 291 28.59 -13.28 -7.53
N GLN A 292 29.48 -13.67 -8.44
CA GLN A 292 30.33 -12.71 -9.18
C GLN A 292 29.47 -11.76 -10.04
N ASP A 293 28.42 -12.27 -10.71
CA ASP A 293 27.49 -11.44 -11.48
C ASP A 293 26.81 -10.38 -10.60
N PHE A 294 26.43 -10.74 -9.37
CA PHE A 294 25.87 -9.80 -8.39
C PHE A 294 26.90 -8.77 -7.90
N ILE A 295 28.13 -9.20 -7.63
CA ILE A 295 29.24 -8.29 -7.28
C ILE A 295 29.50 -7.28 -8.40
N ASP A 296 29.45 -7.71 -9.66
CA ASP A 296 29.72 -6.83 -10.80
C ASP A 296 28.56 -5.86 -11.04
N LYS A 297 27.31 -6.27 -10.87
CA LYS A 297 26.14 -5.37 -10.86
C LYS A 297 26.26 -4.32 -9.75
N ALA A 298 26.55 -4.74 -8.52
CA ALA A 298 26.75 -3.82 -7.41
C ALA A 298 27.81 -2.74 -7.69
N LYS A 299 28.91 -3.10 -8.38
CA LYS A 299 29.91 -2.13 -8.81
C LYS A 299 29.39 -1.12 -9.82
N GLU A 300 28.49 -1.53 -10.73
CA GLU A 300 27.85 -0.61 -11.68
C GLU A 300 26.87 0.33 -10.96
N ASP A 301 26.02 -0.22 -10.08
CA ASP A 301 25.06 0.56 -9.29
C ASP A 301 25.77 1.62 -8.40
N MET A 302 26.94 1.28 -7.84
CA MET A 302 27.75 2.25 -7.07
C MET A 302 28.30 3.39 -7.94
N LYS A 303 28.52 3.20 -9.24
CA LYS A 303 29.01 4.28 -10.14
C LYS A 303 27.92 5.30 -10.43
N THR A 304 26.66 4.87 -10.39
CA THR A 304 25.48 5.73 -10.60
C THR A 304 24.99 6.35 -9.29
N GLY A 305 25.52 5.91 -8.13
CA GLY A 305 25.11 6.41 -6.81
C GLY A 305 23.97 5.62 -6.16
N GLU A 306 23.63 4.46 -6.73
CA GLU A 306 22.55 3.59 -6.26
C GLU A 306 23.07 2.65 -5.16
N TYR A 307 23.30 3.23 -3.97
CA TYR A 307 23.97 2.51 -2.88
C TYR A 307 23.09 1.49 -2.17
N TYR A 308 21.80 1.72 -2.08
CA TYR A 308 20.89 0.73 -1.50
C TYR A 308 20.70 -0.48 -2.40
N THR A 309 20.55 -0.25 -3.70
CA THR A 309 20.51 -1.30 -4.74
C THR A 309 21.79 -2.12 -4.72
N SER A 310 22.94 -1.45 -4.69
CA SER A 310 24.25 -2.08 -4.58
C SER A 310 24.36 -2.98 -3.33
N LEU A 311 23.93 -2.51 -2.16
CA LEU A 311 23.91 -3.33 -0.95
C LEU A 311 22.97 -4.54 -1.06
N SER A 312 21.86 -4.41 -1.78
CA SER A 312 20.95 -5.52 -2.04
C SER A 312 21.58 -6.57 -2.96
N GLU A 313 22.27 -6.15 -4.02
CA GLU A 313 23.01 -7.07 -4.90
C GLU A 313 24.17 -7.75 -4.15
N LEU A 314 24.92 -7.03 -3.30
CA LEU A 314 25.99 -7.60 -2.47
C LEU A 314 25.46 -8.60 -1.44
N PHE A 315 24.29 -8.34 -0.83
CA PHE A 315 23.64 -9.32 0.04
C PHE A 315 23.30 -10.60 -0.71
N ASN A 316 22.81 -10.48 -1.95
CA ASN A 316 22.56 -11.62 -2.80
C ASN A 316 23.86 -12.40 -3.10
N ALA A 317 24.94 -11.71 -3.43
CA ALA A 317 26.25 -12.33 -3.62
C ALA A 317 26.68 -13.12 -2.37
N GLU A 318 26.56 -12.51 -1.17
CA GLU A 318 26.91 -13.16 0.11
C GLU A 318 26.13 -14.46 0.34
N ILE A 319 24.84 -14.52 -0.06
CA ILE A 319 24.04 -15.75 0.06
C ILE A 319 24.60 -16.84 -0.84
N TYR A 320 24.87 -16.52 -2.12
CA TYR A 320 25.39 -17.52 -3.08
C TYR A 320 26.77 -18.02 -2.71
N ILE A 321 27.66 -17.14 -2.23
CA ILE A 321 28.97 -17.54 -1.68
C ILE A 321 28.75 -18.40 -0.42
N GLY A 322 27.82 -17.98 0.47
CA GLY A 322 27.48 -18.69 1.70
C GLY A 322 26.95 -20.11 1.46
N VAL A 323 26.20 -20.33 0.39
CA VAL A 323 25.76 -21.68 -0.01
C VAL A 323 26.96 -22.58 -0.30
N VAL A 324 27.95 -22.08 -1.00
CA VAL A 324 29.16 -22.87 -1.31
C VAL A 324 29.99 -23.12 -0.06
N ASP A 325 30.15 -22.11 0.79
CA ASP A 325 30.83 -22.21 2.09
C ASP A 325 30.19 -23.26 2.99
N GLU A 326 28.86 -23.18 3.19
CA GLU A 326 28.11 -24.15 3.98
C GLU A 326 28.20 -25.57 3.37
N TYR A 327 28.14 -25.69 2.05
CA TYR A 327 28.27 -26.99 1.38
C TYR A 327 29.65 -27.62 1.58
N LEU A 328 30.70 -26.83 1.63
CA LEU A 328 32.07 -27.30 1.82
C LEU A 328 32.38 -27.63 3.28
N ASN A 329 31.80 -26.91 4.23
CA ASN A 329 32.24 -26.87 5.61
C ASN A 329 31.24 -27.43 6.63
N ALA A 330 29.97 -27.64 6.26
CA ALA A 330 28.96 -28.18 7.16
C ALA A 330 28.93 -29.71 7.15
N ASP A 331 29.78 -30.34 7.93
CA ASP A 331 29.81 -31.80 8.12
C ASP A 331 28.56 -32.35 8.83
N ASP A 332 27.90 -31.52 9.67
CA ASP A 332 26.74 -31.86 10.49
C ASP A 332 25.74 -30.69 10.49
N LEU A 333 24.66 -30.83 9.70
CA LEU A 333 23.63 -29.81 9.57
C LEU A 333 22.86 -29.56 10.89
N ASP A 334 22.67 -30.59 11.72
CA ASP A 334 21.99 -30.42 13.01
C ASP A 334 22.81 -29.57 13.97
N LYS A 335 24.14 -29.74 13.96
CA LYS A 335 25.04 -28.87 14.71
C LYS A 335 25.02 -27.46 14.14
N ARG A 336 25.10 -27.33 12.83
CA ARG A 336 25.10 -26.01 12.18
C ARG A 336 23.82 -25.21 12.45
N LEU A 337 22.65 -25.88 12.49
CA LEU A 337 21.38 -25.25 12.90
C LEU A 337 21.43 -24.71 14.34
N LYS A 338 22.06 -25.43 15.27
CA LYS A 338 22.22 -24.94 16.65
C LYS A 338 23.14 -23.72 16.71
N ASP A 339 24.29 -23.78 16.02
CA ASP A 339 25.24 -22.66 15.97
C ASP A 339 24.57 -21.41 15.36
N LEU A 340 23.76 -21.60 14.32
CA LEU A 340 22.97 -20.54 13.70
C LEU A 340 21.91 -19.96 14.65
N GLU A 341 21.18 -20.81 15.37
CA GLU A 341 20.21 -20.38 16.38
C GLU A 341 20.88 -19.56 17.50
N GLU A 342 22.06 -19.98 17.96
CA GLU A 342 22.84 -19.23 18.94
C GLU A 342 23.27 -17.86 18.38
N LYS A 343 23.69 -17.78 17.10
CA LYS A 343 24.03 -16.53 16.42
C LYS A 343 22.82 -15.58 16.36
N ILE A 344 21.66 -16.09 15.91
CA ILE A 344 20.42 -15.29 15.82
C ILE A 344 20.00 -14.78 17.20
N ASN A 345 20.00 -15.62 18.22
CA ASN A 345 19.66 -15.24 19.59
C ASN A 345 20.62 -14.20 20.17
N SER A 346 21.92 -14.27 19.83
CA SER A 346 22.90 -13.27 20.21
C SER A 346 22.61 -11.91 19.56
N VAL A 347 22.25 -11.90 18.27
CA VAL A 347 21.90 -10.68 17.54
C VAL A 347 20.58 -10.09 18.05
N ASP A 348 19.57 -10.91 18.36
CA ASP A 348 18.32 -10.46 18.98
C ASP A 348 18.57 -9.82 20.36
N SER A 349 19.46 -10.41 21.17
CA SER A 349 19.83 -9.87 22.47
C SER A 349 20.55 -8.52 22.36
N GLU A 350 21.47 -8.38 21.39
CA GLU A 350 22.16 -7.13 21.09
C GLU A 350 21.18 -6.04 20.65
N LEU A 351 20.25 -6.38 19.76
CA LEU A 351 19.22 -5.46 19.27
C LEU A 351 18.31 -5.00 20.41
N LYS A 352 17.87 -5.90 21.30
CA LYS A 352 17.05 -5.57 22.47
C LYS A 352 17.77 -4.62 23.42
N GLU A 353 19.07 -4.84 23.69
CA GLU A 353 19.89 -3.97 24.53
C GLU A 353 20.01 -2.58 23.91
N LYS A 354 20.35 -2.51 22.63
CA LYS A 354 20.61 -1.25 21.92
C LYS A 354 19.37 -0.42 21.61
N ARG A 355 18.19 -1.05 21.52
CA ARG A 355 16.91 -0.38 21.28
C ARG A 355 16.68 0.77 22.29
N GLU A 356 17.05 0.60 23.55
CA GLU A 356 16.86 1.60 24.59
C GLU A 356 17.70 2.89 24.38
N GLU A 357 18.75 2.81 23.56
CA GLU A 357 19.62 3.94 23.23
C GLU A 357 19.08 4.77 22.05
N ILE A 358 18.12 4.24 21.27
CA ILE A 358 17.62 4.79 20.03
C ILE A 358 16.67 5.96 20.28
N LYS A 359 16.85 7.05 19.52
CA LYS A 359 16.10 8.30 19.60
C LYS A 359 15.83 8.86 18.22
N GLY A 360 14.66 9.46 18.06
CA GLY A 360 14.25 10.15 16.84
C GLY A 360 13.74 9.21 15.74
N ILE A 361 13.04 9.79 14.78
CA ILE A 361 12.29 9.07 13.75
C ILE A 361 13.20 8.30 12.80
N VAL A 362 14.27 8.94 12.30
CA VAL A 362 15.20 8.31 11.34
C VAL A 362 15.81 7.03 11.90
N SER A 363 16.16 7.03 13.18
CA SER A 363 16.69 5.84 13.82
C SER A 363 15.65 4.74 14.04
N LEU A 364 14.37 5.09 14.20
CA LEU A 364 13.29 4.11 14.24
C LEU A 364 13.03 3.46 12.88
N GLU A 365 13.18 4.19 11.78
CA GLU A 365 13.13 3.62 10.43
C GLU A 365 14.19 2.53 10.25
N PHE A 366 15.43 2.82 10.63
CA PHE A 366 16.52 1.84 10.56
C PHE A 366 16.36 0.69 11.56
N LEU A 367 15.80 0.97 12.75
CA LEU A 367 15.47 -0.07 13.71
C LEU A 367 14.41 -1.03 13.13
N SER A 368 13.36 -0.50 12.51
CA SER A 368 12.34 -1.34 11.86
C SER A 368 12.94 -2.23 10.78
N ALA A 369 13.88 -1.69 9.99
CA ALA A 369 14.61 -2.45 8.99
C ALA A 369 15.49 -3.55 9.61
N ALA A 370 16.10 -3.30 10.78
CA ALA A 370 16.89 -4.30 11.51
C ALA A 370 15.99 -5.40 12.09
N GLU A 371 14.88 -5.03 12.76
CA GLU A 371 13.94 -5.97 13.35
C GLU A 371 13.30 -6.88 12.30
N LYS A 372 12.93 -6.33 11.14
CA LYS A 372 12.38 -7.09 10.02
C LYS A 372 13.37 -8.15 9.50
N ARG A 373 14.65 -7.78 9.38
CA ARG A 373 15.71 -8.72 8.97
C ARG A 373 15.98 -9.80 10.01
N LEU A 374 15.81 -9.47 11.29
CA LEU A 374 15.87 -10.46 12.36
C LEU A 374 14.74 -11.48 12.25
N LYS A 375 13.51 -11.03 11.95
CA LYS A 375 12.36 -11.91 11.67
C LYS A 375 12.66 -12.84 10.49
N ASP A 376 13.20 -12.30 9.38
CA ASP A 376 13.63 -13.11 8.25
C ASP A 376 14.64 -14.20 8.67
N ALA A 377 15.61 -13.86 9.53
CA ALA A 377 16.60 -14.84 9.99
C ALA A 377 15.95 -16.00 10.76
N TYR A 378 14.98 -15.71 11.63
CA TYR A 378 14.20 -16.74 12.32
C TYR A 378 13.38 -17.60 11.36
N ASP A 379 12.70 -16.98 10.39
CA ASP A 379 11.86 -17.69 9.42
C ASP A 379 12.70 -18.65 8.56
N TYR A 380 13.87 -18.21 8.13
CA TYR A 380 14.78 -19.07 7.36
C TYR A 380 15.45 -20.16 8.22
N LEU A 381 15.68 -19.92 9.51
CA LEU A 381 16.10 -20.97 10.43
C LEU A 381 15.03 -22.08 10.55
N ASP A 382 13.75 -21.69 10.65
CA ASP A 382 12.66 -22.67 10.71
C ASP A 382 12.49 -23.40 9.38
N GLN A 383 12.65 -22.72 8.25
CA GLN A 383 12.68 -23.37 6.93
C GLN A 383 13.86 -24.36 6.84
N ALA A 384 15.05 -23.95 7.29
CA ALA A 384 16.23 -24.83 7.29
C ALA A 384 15.99 -26.10 8.12
N ARG A 385 15.37 -25.99 9.32
CA ARG A 385 14.96 -27.14 10.13
C ARG A 385 14.00 -28.07 9.39
N ASN A 386 13.01 -27.50 8.69
CA ASN A 386 12.06 -28.26 7.90
C ASN A 386 12.76 -29.01 6.75
N TYR A 387 13.70 -28.38 6.05
CA TYR A 387 14.47 -29.00 4.98
C TYR A 387 15.37 -30.12 5.50
N VAL A 388 16.06 -29.94 6.63
CA VAL A 388 16.88 -30.98 7.27
C VAL A 388 16.00 -32.18 7.66
N ASN A 389 14.84 -31.94 8.28
CA ASN A 389 13.90 -33.01 8.64
C ASN A 389 13.35 -33.78 7.44
N ASN A 390 13.27 -33.14 6.28
CA ASN A 390 12.82 -33.76 5.01
C ASN A 390 13.98 -34.30 4.16
N TYR A 391 15.21 -34.32 4.68
CA TYR A 391 16.42 -34.77 3.96
C TYR A 391 16.72 -33.99 2.68
N ASP A 392 16.30 -32.73 2.61
CA ASP A 392 16.58 -31.81 1.52
C ASP A 392 17.81 -30.94 1.85
N SER A 393 18.98 -31.56 1.76
CA SER A 393 20.23 -30.92 2.22
C SER A 393 20.59 -29.65 1.44
N LEU A 394 20.26 -29.57 0.14
CA LEU A 394 20.61 -28.41 -0.65
C LEU A 394 19.78 -27.17 -0.28
N ASN A 395 18.46 -27.34 -0.14
CA ASN A 395 17.59 -26.26 0.32
C ASN A 395 17.86 -25.92 1.79
N ALA A 396 18.26 -26.89 2.62
CA ALA A 396 18.69 -26.63 4.00
C ALA A 396 19.93 -25.72 4.02
N VAL A 397 20.96 -26.03 3.23
CA VAL A 397 22.19 -25.22 3.11
C VAL A 397 21.87 -23.80 2.64
N TYR A 398 21.00 -23.65 1.64
CA TYR A 398 20.56 -22.34 1.17
C TYR A 398 19.87 -21.54 2.27
N ALA A 399 18.93 -22.15 2.99
CA ALA A 399 18.20 -21.49 4.07
C ALA A 399 19.12 -21.11 5.25
N ILE A 400 20.10 -21.96 5.58
CA ILE A 400 21.13 -21.67 6.58
C ILE A 400 21.97 -20.47 6.15
N ALA A 401 22.50 -20.47 4.91
CA ALA A 401 23.31 -19.38 4.38
C ALA A 401 22.51 -18.06 4.39
N TYR A 402 21.24 -18.09 3.99
CA TYR A 402 20.39 -16.92 4.01
C TYR A 402 20.21 -16.37 5.44
N ALA A 403 19.82 -17.19 6.39
CA ALA A 403 19.62 -16.78 7.78
C ALA A 403 20.92 -16.25 8.42
N ASP A 404 22.05 -16.89 8.11
CA ASP A 404 23.37 -16.47 8.60
C ASP A 404 23.73 -15.06 8.10
N LYS A 405 23.56 -14.78 6.81
CA LYS A 405 23.86 -13.47 6.22
C LYS A 405 22.82 -12.40 6.61
N ARG A 406 21.56 -12.79 6.91
CA ARG A 406 20.58 -11.87 7.51
C ARG A 406 21.05 -11.32 8.85
N CYS A 407 21.70 -12.11 9.69
CA CYS A 407 22.27 -11.62 10.95
C CYS A 407 23.28 -10.47 10.73
N ASP A 408 24.07 -10.54 9.66
CA ASP A 408 25.03 -9.47 9.32
C ASP A 408 24.28 -8.20 8.88
N THR A 409 23.21 -8.33 8.13
CA THR A 409 22.37 -7.17 7.73
C THR A 409 21.60 -6.59 8.90
N VAL A 410 21.15 -7.38 9.89
CA VAL A 410 20.58 -6.85 11.15
C VAL A 410 21.57 -5.90 11.82
N LYS A 411 22.83 -6.31 11.95
CA LYS A 411 23.88 -5.48 12.55
C LYS A 411 24.15 -4.20 11.76
N LEU A 412 24.15 -4.28 10.43
CA LEU A 412 24.32 -3.10 9.58
C LEU A 412 23.22 -2.06 9.87
N TRP A 413 21.95 -2.47 9.84
CA TRP A 413 20.83 -1.56 10.05
C TRP A 413 20.73 -1.07 11.51
N LEU A 414 21.07 -1.89 12.48
CA LEU A 414 21.18 -1.47 13.88
C LEU A 414 22.29 -0.41 14.07
N ASN A 415 23.44 -0.57 13.43
CA ASN A 415 24.50 0.42 13.47
C ASN A 415 24.09 1.75 12.83
N LEU A 416 23.35 1.71 11.71
CA LEU A 416 22.76 2.92 11.12
C LEU A 416 21.75 3.56 12.06
N SER A 417 20.89 2.77 12.69
CA SER A 417 19.95 3.28 13.70
C SER A 417 20.66 4.01 14.84
N LEU A 418 21.74 3.46 15.35
CA LEU A 418 22.55 4.11 16.40
C LEU A 418 23.29 5.34 15.89
N LYS A 419 23.85 5.30 14.66
CA LYS A 419 24.59 6.41 14.03
C LYS A 419 23.69 7.64 13.84
N TYR A 420 22.42 7.43 13.47
CA TYR A 420 21.44 8.49 13.24
C TYR A 420 20.51 8.73 14.43
N SER A 421 20.83 8.20 15.61
CA SER A 421 20.04 8.37 16.83
C SER A 421 20.19 9.80 17.37
N GLN A 422 19.29 10.68 16.95
CA GLN A 422 19.25 12.10 17.33
C GLN A 422 17.83 12.54 17.64
N GLY A 423 17.67 13.50 18.53
CA GLY A 423 16.36 14.06 18.90
C GLY A 423 15.82 13.50 20.21
N GLU A 424 14.51 13.56 20.38
CA GLU A 424 13.82 13.09 21.58
C GLU A 424 13.61 11.57 21.56
N LYS A 425 13.61 10.97 22.76
CA LYS A 425 13.29 9.54 22.90
C LYS A 425 11.78 9.36 22.68
N ILE A 426 11.42 8.56 21.71
CA ILE A 426 10.02 8.20 21.48
C ILE A 426 9.59 7.17 22.53
N SER A 427 8.42 7.39 23.09
CA SER A 427 7.86 6.52 24.13
C SER A 427 7.55 5.13 23.54
N ILE A 428 7.92 4.08 24.27
CA ILE A 428 7.56 2.70 23.88
C ILE A 428 6.03 2.52 23.93
N ASP A 429 5.35 3.18 24.85
CA ASP A 429 3.88 3.10 24.94
C ASP A 429 3.22 3.76 23.74
N ASP A 430 3.75 4.89 23.24
CA ASP A 430 3.25 5.55 22.03
C ASP A 430 3.47 4.67 20.79
N LEU A 431 4.67 4.09 20.65
CA LEU A 431 4.97 3.14 19.57
C LEU A 431 4.06 1.90 19.59
N LYS A 432 3.79 1.40 20.80
CA LYS A 432 2.89 0.27 21.01
C LYS A 432 1.46 0.61 20.57
N GLU A 433 0.97 1.78 20.96
CA GLU A 433 -0.36 2.26 20.59
C GLU A 433 -0.47 2.46 19.07
N ASP A 434 0.51 3.11 18.44
CA ASP A 434 0.53 3.35 17.01
C ASP A 434 0.62 2.05 16.21
N ALA A 435 1.48 1.12 16.62
CA ALA A 435 1.57 -0.19 15.99
C ALA A 435 0.24 -0.94 16.05
N TRP A 436 -0.45 -0.89 17.19
CA TRP A 436 -1.76 -1.52 17.33
C TRP A 436 -2.81 -0.88 16.44
N LYS A 437 -2.87 0.45 16.38
CA LYS A 437 -3.78 1.17 15.47
C LYS A 437 -3.55 0.78 14.01
N ARG A 438 -2.29 0.70 13.59
CA ARG A 438 -1.95 0.28 12.21
C ARG A 438 -2.30 -1.17 11.93
N ILE A 439 -2.16 -2.07 12.91
CA ILE A 439 -2.59 -3.47 12.79
C ILE A 439 -4.12 -3.56 12.65
N GLU A 440 -4.88 -2.81 13.42
CA GLU A 440 -6.35 -2.78 13.29
C GLU A 440 -6.79 -2.22 11.93
N GLU A 441 -6.12 -1.18 11.43
CA GLU A 441 -6.31 -0.66 10.08
C GLU A 441 -6.01 -1.74 9.03
N ALA A 442 -4.88 -2.42 9.15
CA ALA A 442 -4.47 -3.47 8.23
C ALA A 442 -5.45 -4.66 8.22
N LYS A 443 -5.98 -5.05 9.37
CA LYS A 443 -7.05 -6.06 9.46
C LYS A 443 -8.31 -5.63 8.70
N LEU A 444 -8.72 -4.37 8.88
CA LEU A 444 -9.87 -3.81 8.19
C LEU A 444 -9.68 -3.84 6.68
N VAL A 445 -8.52 -3.36 6.20
CA VAL A 445 -8.17 -3.33 4.78
C VAL A 445 -8.10 -4.74 4.19
N TYR A 446 -7.45 -5.67 4.89
CA TYR A 446 -7.38 -7.07 4.47
C TYR A 446 -8.77 -7.69 4.30
N VAL A 447 -9.67 -7.53 5.29
CA VAL A 447 -11.05 -8.03 5.20
C VAL A 447 -11.81 -7.38 4.05
N TYR A 448 -11.65 -6.08 3.87
CA TYR A 448 -12.25 -5.32 2.79
C TYR A 448 -11.83 -5.86 1.42
N VAL A 449 -10.52 -6.01 1.19
CA VAL A 449 -9.98 -6.46 -0.10
C VAL A 449 -10.26 -7.94 -0.34
N SER A 450 -10.07 -8.80 0.67
CA SER A 450 -10.34 -10.24 0.54
C SER A 450 -11.80 -10.55 0.20
N SER A 451 -12.75 -9.73 0.68
CA SER A 451 -14.16 -9.86 0.33
C SER A 451 -14.45 -9.59 -1.16
N MET A 452 -13.59 -8.84 -1.83
CA MET A 452 -13.76 -8.45 -3.24
C MET A 452 -13.05 -9.39 -4.22
N VAL A 453 -11.79 -9.71 -3.94
CA VAL A 453 -10.93 -10.46 -4.86
C VAL A 453 -10.70 -11.90 -4.43
N GLY A 454 -11.17 -12.27 -3.24
CA GLY A 454 -10.97 -13.58 -2.62
C GLY A 454 -9.66 -13.69 -1.83
N GLU A 455 -9.66 -14.53 -0.78
CA GLU A 455 -8.53 -14.69 0.14
C GLU A 455 -7.23 -15.12 -0.55
N SER A 456 -7.31 -15.94 -1.60
CA SER A 456 -6.12 -16.40 -2.33
C SER A 456 -5.37 -15.29 -3.03
N SER A 457 -6.05 -14.21 -3.40
CA SER A 457 -5.46 -13.06 -4.10
C SER A 457 -4.72 -12.11 -3.17
N VAL A 458 -4.99 -12.17 -1.87
CA VAL A 458 -4.40 -11.30 -0.82
C VAL A 458 -3.48 -12.08 0.13
N SER A 459 -2.88 -13.17 -0.33
CA SER A 459 -2.00 -14.03 0.49
C SER A 459 -0.79 -13.27 1.05
N ASP A 460 -0.26 -12.31 0.32
CA ASP A 460 0.88 -11.51 0.75
C ASP A 460 0.48 -10.52 1.83
N ALA A 461 -0.64 -9.82 1.66
CA ALA A 461 -1.21 -8.97 2.69
C ALA A 461 -1.52 -9.75 3.98
N ALA A 462 -2.08 -10.98 3.85
CA ALA A 462 -2.34 -11.86 4.99
C ALA A 462 -1.06 -12.24 5.74
N ARG A 463 0.02 -12.54 5.00
CA ARG A 463 1.32 -12.86 5.60
C ARG A 463 1.87 -11.66 6.37
N SER A 464 1.94 -10.49 5.74
CA SER A 464 2.43 -9.28 6.40
C SER A 464 1.58 -8.91 7.62
N LEU A 465 0.26 -9.14 7.59
CA LEU A 465 -0.60 -8.93 8.75
C LEU A 465 -0.29 -9.90 9.90
N ASN A 466 -0.05 -11.18 9.59
CA ASN A 466 0.35 -12.17 10.60
C ASN A 466 1.74 -11.85 11.19
N ASP A 467 2.67 -11.38 10.36
CA ASP A 467 3.99 -10.95 10.79
C ASP A 467 3.88 -9.70 11.69
N ALA A 468 3.01 -8.74 11.35
CA ALA A 468 2.73 -7.59 12.21
C ALA A 468 2.24 -8.01 13.62
N LEU A 469 1.33 -8.97 13.69
CA LEU A 469 0.83 -9.51 14.96
C LEU A 469 1.93 -10.24 15.75
N SER A 470 2.72 -11.06 15.07
CA SER A 470 3.84 -11.79 15.68
C SER A 470 4.89 -10.83 16.26
N GLU A 471 5.25 -9.79 15.51
CA GLU A 471 6.21 -8.78 15.95
C GLU A 471 5.67 -7.93 17.11
N TYR A 472 4.38 -7.61 17.08
CA TYR A 472 3.72 -6.92 18.19
C TYR A 472 3.75 -7.74 19.47
N GLU A 473 3.44 -9.03 19.42
CA GLU A 473 3.51 -9.96 20.55
C GLU A 473 4.95 -10.13 21.07
N ALA A 474 5.94 -10.09 20.17
CA ALA A 474 7.35 -10.12 20.52
C ALA A 474 7.88 -8.80 21.11
N GLY A 475 7.03 -7.74 21.16
CA GLY A 475 7.40 -6.41 21.67
C GLY A 475 8.28 -5.60 20.71
N ARG A 476 8.36 -5.98 19.43
CA ARG A 476 9.04 -5.25 18.35
C ARG A 476 8.05 -4.35 17.60
N TYR A 477 7.66 -3.25 18.27
CA TYR A 477 6.56 -2.40 17.80
C TYR A 477 6.88 -1.63 16.52
N THR A 478 8.15 -1.29 16.26
CA THR A 478 8.56 -0.63 15.01
C THR A 478 8.43 -1.57 13.82
N SER A 479 8.84 -2.81 13.96
CA SER A 479 8.64 -3.85 12.94
C SER A 479 7.16 -4.19 12.76
N ALA A 480 6.40 -4.28 13.85
CA ALA A 480 4.95 -4.54 13.79
C ALA A 480 4.21 -3.46 13.00
N LEU A 481 4.52 -2.18 13.25
CA LEU A 481 3.98 -1.05 12.50
C LEU A 481 4.33 -1.14 11.02
N PHE A 482 5.58 -1.49 10.71
CA PHE A 482 6.05 -1.61 9.34
C PHE A 482 5.33 -2.74 8.57
N TYR A 483 5.19 -3.92 9.18
CA TYR A 483 4.46 -5.04 8.56
C TYR A 483 2.96 -4.75 8.39
N ALA A 484 2.35 -3.95 9.29
CA ALA A 484 0.98 -3.50 9.11
C ALA A 484 0.84 -2.57 7.90
N ILE A 485 1.78 -1.63 7.72
CA ILE A 485 1.86 -0.78 6.52
C ILE A 485 2.04 -1.64 5.26
N GLU A 486 2.93 -2.63 5.30
CA GLU A 486 3.14 -3.58 4.21
C GLU A 486 1.85 -4.31 3.82
N SER A 487 1.10 -4.81 4.80
CA SER A 487 -0.20 -5.45 4.55
C SER A 487 -1.19 -4.52 3.84
N ASN A 488 -1.24 -3.24 4.23
CA ASN A 488 -2.08 -2.24 3.58
C ASN A 488 -1.65 -2.00 2.12
N ILE A 489 -0.35 -1.88 1.87
CA ILE A 489 0.20 -1.67 0.53
C ILE A 489 -0.11 -2.87 -0.37
N GLU A 490 0.16 -4.09 0.08
CA GLU A 490 -0.12 -5.32 -0.69
C GLU A 490 -1.61 -5.47 -1.01
N SER A 491 -2.47 -5.12 -0.06
CA SER A 491 -3.91 -5.07 -0.27
C SER A 491 -4.30 -4.05 -1.35
N SER A 492 -3.76 -2.83 -1.28
CA SER A 492 -4.02 -1.76 -2.26
C SER A 492 -3.53 -2.14 -3.66
N ILE A 493 -2.30 -2.67 -3.77
CA ILE A 493 -1.73 -3.15 -5.04
C ILE A 493 -2.60 -4.24 -5.66
N THR A 494 -3.07 -5.18 -4.84
CA THR A 494 -3.93 -6.28 -5.31
C THR A 494 -5.21 -5.75 -5.96
N ILE A 495 -5.88 -4.76 -5.36
CA ILE A 495 -7.05 -4.12 -5.97
C ILE A 495 -6.68 -3.41 -7.26
N GLU A 496 -5.67 -2.55 -7.21
CA GLU A 496 -5.30 -1.69 -8.32
C GLU A 496 -4.87 -2.48 -9.56
N LEU A 497 -4.14 -3.58 -9.37
CA LEU A 497 -3.70 -4.43 -10.47
C LEU A 497 -4.82 -5.37 -10.96
N SER A 498 -5.60 -5.98 -10.07
CA SER A 498 -6.66 -6.93 -10.46
C SER A 498 -7.76 -6.30 -11.30
N MET A 499 -7.99 -4.99 -11.17
CA MET A 499 -9.12 -4.30 -11.81
C MET A 499 -8.70 -3.32 -12.92
N SER A 500 -7.40 -3.09 -13.12
CA SER A 500 -6.88 -2.13 -14.13
C SER A 500 -6.93 -2.67 -15.56
N GLY A 501 -7.18 -3.96 -15.75
CA GLY A 501 -7.05 -4.64 -17.05
C GLY A 501 -5.59 -4.76 -17.50
N ASP A 502 -5.37 -5.43 -18.62
CA ASP A 502 -4.03 -5.68 -19.19
C ASP A 502 -3.56 -4.54 -20.12
N ASP A 503 -3.96 -3.28 -19.90
CA ASP A 503 -3.53 -2.17 -20.74
C ASP A 503 -2.17 -1.62 -20.26
N PRO A 504 -1.07 -1.86 -21.01
CA PRO A 504 0.27 -1.42 -20.59
C PRO A 504 0.40 0.10 -20.41
N GLY A 505 -0.41 0.89 -21.13
CA GLY A 505 -0.43 2.35 -21.01
C GLY A 505 -0.93 2.79 -19.64
N VAL A 506 -2.02 2.19 -19.17
CA VAL A 506 -2.60 2.46 -17.85
C VAL A 506 -1.63 2.06 -16.73
N ILE A 507 -0.94 0.93 -16.89
CA ILE A 507 0.06 0.48 -15.90
C ILE A 507 1.23 1.45 -15.82
N GLY A 508 1.76 1.89 -16.98
CA GLY A 508 2.87 2.86 -17.03
C GLY A 508 2.52 4.18 -16.36
N GLU A 509 1.33 4.71 -16.60
CA GLU A 509 0.86 5.94 -15.96
C GLU A 509 0.68 5.80 -14.43
N LYS A 510 0.23 4.62 -13.95
CA LYS A 510 0.15 4.32 -12.51
C LYS A 510 1.52 4.29 -11.84
N ILE A 511 2.51 3.71 -12.50
CA ILE A 511 3.89 3.67 -12.01
C ILE A 511 4.44 5.09 -11.91
N GLN A 512 4.30 5.90 -12.98
CA GLN A 512 4.77 7.28 -12.99
C GLN A 512 4.17 8.08 -11.84
N ARG A 513 2.86 7.90 -11.59
CA ARG A 513 2.19 8.55 -10.47
C ARG A 513 2.71 8.09 -9.12
N ALA A 514 2.81 6.78 -8.89
CA ALA A 514 3.34 6.26 -7.63
C ALA A 514 4.76 6.79 -7.35
N ARG A 515 5.55 6.96 -8.41
CA ARG A 515 6.87 7.58 -8.37
C ARG A 515 6.81 9.05 -7.94
N ASP A 516 5.91 9.83 -8.54
CA ASP A 516 5.73 11.24 -8.20
C ASP A 516 5.19 11.42 -6.78
N ASP A 517 4.21 10.63 -6.38
CA ASP A 517 3.66 10.61 -5.02
C ASP A 517 4.73 10.28 -3.97
N ALA A 518 5.61 9.32 -4.26
CA ALA A 518 6.71 8.97 -3.37
C ALA A 518 7.70 10.13 -3.19
N LYS A 519 8.06 10.83 -4.27
CA LYS A 519 8.88 12.05 -4.19
C LYS A 519 8.22 13.13 -3.35
N ILE A 520 6.93 13.37 -3.57
CA ILE A 520 6.14 14.35 -2.82
C ILE A 520 6.16 13.97 -1.33
N ALA A 521 5.91 12.73 -0.98
CA ALA A 521 5.91 12.25 0.40
C ALA A 521 7.28 12.46 1.09
N ILE A 522 8.36 12.12 0.40
CA ILE A 522 9.74 12.34 0.88
C ILE A 522 9.97 13.83 1.15
N GLN A 523 9.60 14.71 0.23
CA GLN A 523 9.78 16.15 0.39
C GLN A 523 8.92 16.71 1.54
N LEU A 524 7.70 16.24 1.69
CA LEU A 524 6.82 16.64 2.80
C LEU A 524 7.43 16.29 4.17
N SER A 525 8.05 15.13 4.28
CA SER A 525 8.75 14.71 5.50
C SER A 525 9.94 15.61 5.81
N ARG A 526 10.71 16.00 4.79
CA ARG A 526 11.82 16.97 4.93
C ARG A 526 11.34 18.34 5.40
N GLU A 527 10.21 18.84 4.88
CA GLU A 527 9.62 20.09 5.33
C GLU A 527 9.13 20.04 6.78
N GLU A 528 8.78 18.87 7.27
CA GLU A 528 8.42 18.62 8.67
C GLU A 528 9.65 18.43 9.59
N GLY A 529 10.85 18.44 9.01
CA GLY A 529 12.11 18.50 9.75
C GLY A 529 12.82 17.16 9.94
N TYR A 530 12.43 16.10 9.23
CA TYR A 530 13.18 14.85 9.23
C TYR A 530 13.45 14.31 7.83
N GLU A 531 14.57 13.61 7.67
CA GLU A 531 14.97 12.97 6.43
C GLU A 531 14.46 11.53 6.40
N PRO A 532 13.56 11.13 5.49
CA PRO A 532 12.98 9.79 5.45
C PRO A 532 13.91 8.83 4.70
N MET A 533 15.06 8.51 5.29
CA MET A 533 16.16 7.79 4.64
C MET A 533 15.77 6.39 4.15
N LEU A 534 14.91 5.68 4.87
CA LEU A 534 14.45 4.36 4.44
C LEU A 534 13.49 4.46 3.25
N ALA A 535 12.67 5.51 3.20
CA ALA A 535 11.81 5.77 2.05
C ALA A 535 12.64 6.07 0.79
N GLU A 536 13.76 6.78 0.93
CA GLU A 536 14.70 7.03 -0.17
C GLU A 536 15.32 5.74 -0.70
N CYS A 537 15.63 4.80 0.19
CA CYS A 537 16.09 3.46 -0.21
C CYS A 537 15.05 2.72 -1.08
N TYR A 538 13.78 2.75 -0.68
CA TYR A 538 12.72 2.12 -1.47
C TYR A 538 12.47 2.86 -2.78
N TYR A 539 12.58 4.18 -2.79
CA TYR A 539 12.45 4.96 -4.01
C TYR A 539 13.53 4.59 -5.03
N GLU A 540 14.81 4.60 -4.63
CA GLU A 540 15.93 4.17 -5.48
C GLU A 540 15.71 2.76 -6.03
N TYR A 541 15.26 1.85 -5.18
CA TYR A 541 15.01 0.48 -5.59
C TYR A 541 13.84 0.36 -6.58
N GLY A 542 12.86 1.24 -6.49
CA GLY A 542 11.78 1.40 -7.46
C GLY A 542 12.31 1.84 -8.83
N GLU A 543 13.23 2.81 -8.89
CA GLU A 543 13.89 3.24 -10.12
C GLU A 543 14.67 2.10 -10.77
N ASN A 544 15.39 1.32 -9.99
CA ASN A 544 16.13 0.15 -10.49
C ASN A 544 15.22 -0.94 -11.08
N PHE A 545 14.04 -1.19 -10.48
CA PHE A 545 13.06 -2.11 -11.07
C PHE A 545 12.42 -1.55 -12.34
N GLU A 546 12.18 -0.27 -12.41
CA GLU A 546 11.65 0.39 -13.61
C GLU A 546 12.66 0.28 -14.77
N GLU A 547 13.96 0.46 -14.53
CA GLU A 547 15.02 0.26 -15.51
C GLU A 547 15.12 -1.18 -16.01
N LYS A 548 14.81 -2.15 -15.14
CA LYS A 548 14.76 -3.59 -15.48
C LYS A 548 13.42 -4.01 -16.11
N GLU A 549 12.53 -3.05 -16.43
CA GLU A 549 11.19 -3.30 -16.97
C GLU A 549 10.29 -4.17 -16.05
N ASP A 550 10.61 -4.23 -14.76
CA ASP A 550 9.80 -4.92 -13.75
C ASP A 550 8.75 -3.97 -13.14
N ALA A 551 7.71 -3.71 -13.93
CA ALA A 551 6.64 -2.77 -13.63
C ALA A 551 5.93 -3.03 -12.28
N ALA A 552 5.73 -4.31 -11.93
CA ALA A 552 5.02 -4.67 -10.71
C ALA A 552 5.84 -4.35 -9.45
N ASN A 553 7.14 -4.66 -9.48
CA ASN A 553 8.02 -4.37 -8.36
C ASN A 553 8.38 -2.87 -8.29
N ALA A 554 8.53 -2.18 -9.42
CA ALA A 554 8.68 -0.72 -9.45
C ALA A 554 7.50 -0.01 -8.75
N PHE A 555 6.27 -0.35 -9.17
CA PHE A 555 5.05 0.20 -8.58
C PHE A 555 4.98 -0.05 -7.06
N ARG A 556 5.29 -1.27 -6.65
CA ARG A 556 5.33 -1.69 -5.25
C ARG A 556 6.34 -0.86 -4.44
N MET A 557 7.57 -0.70 -4.92
CA MET A 557 8.60 0.06 -4.22
C MET A 557 8.27 1.54 -4.08
N TYR A 558 7.68 2.17 -5.08
CA TYR A 558 7.22 3.55 -4.96
C TYR A 558 6.08 3.72 -3.95
N LYS A 559 5.13 2.76 -3.89
CA LYS A 559 4.10 2.74 -2.84
C LYS A 559 4.73 2.59 -1.44
N TYR A 560 5.75 1.73 -1.30
CA TYR A 560 6.50 1.62 -0.03
C TYR A 560 7.20 2.92 0.33
N ALA A 561 7.90 3.54 -0.61
CA ALA A 561 8.58 4.81 -0.38
C ALA A 561 7.60 5.89 0.12
N LYS A 562 6.42 6.01 -0.51
CA LYS A 562 5.36 6.94 -0.09
C LYS A 562 4.90 6.68 1.34
N GLU A 563 4.48 5.45 1.62
CA GLU A 563 3.88 5.12 2.92
C GLU A 563 4.90 5.15 4.06
N VAL A 564 6.15 4.73 3.81
CA VAL A 564 7.22 4.80 4.80
C VAL A 564 7.61 6.25 5.11
N ALA A 565 7.69 7.12 4.10
CA ALA A 565 7.94 8.54 4.31
C ALA A 565 6.88 9.19 5.22
N LEU A 566 5.63 8.75 5.13
CA LEU A 566 4.52 9.31 5.90
C LEU A 566 4.25 8.57 7.23
N ALA A 567 4.85 7.40 7.44
CA ALA A 567 4.53 6.50 8.56
C ALA A 567 4.68 7.15 9.94
N TYR A 568 5.69 7.95 10.11
CA TYR A 568 6.06 8.56 11.40
C TYR A 568 5.61 10.01 11.57
N LYS A 569 4.88 10.55 10.59
CA LYS A 569 4.40 11.93 10.59
C LYS A 569 3.59 12.27 11.84
N HIS A 570 2.75 11.35 12.28
CA HIS A 570 1.87 11.56 13.44
C HIS A 570 2.58 11.48 14.79
N ILE A 571 3.74 10.82 14.83
CA ILE A 571 4.55 10.70 16.05
C ILE A 571 5.30 12.00 16.34
N SER A 572 5.70 12.74 15.30
CA SER A 572 6.49 13.96 15.42
C SER A 572 5.66 15.22 15.63
N ASN A 573 4.43 15.28 15.13
CA ASN A 573 3.62 16.50 15.21
C ASN A 573 2.10 16.21 15.15
N PRO A 574 1.45 15.92 16.30
CA PRO A 574 0.04 15.51 16.33
C PRO A 574 -0.97 16.61 15.98
N GLU A 575 -0.56 17.88 15.78
CA GLU A 575 -1.50 19.03 15.69
C GLU A 575 -1.49 19.81 14.36
N THR A 576 -0.83 19.34 13.29
CA THR A 576 -0.91 20.07 12.01
C THR A 576 -2.23 19.80 11.30
N MET A 577 -3.19 20.73 11.46
CA MET A 577 -4.43 20.72 10.68
C MET A 577 -4.15 21.03 9.20
N PRO A 578 -4.71 20.25 8.26
CA PRO A 578 -4.55 20.51 6.84
C PRO A 578 -5.23 21.84 6.44
N THR A 579 -4.59 22.56 5.53
CA THR A 579 -5.14 23.82 5.01
C THR A 579 -6.20 23.53 3.95
N VAL A 580 -7.38 24.13 4.07
CA VAL A 580 -8.48 24.04 3.11
C VAL A 580 -8.44 25.18 2.11
N VAL A 581 -8.53 24.86 0.82
CA VAL A 581 -8.63 25.83 -0.28
C VAL A 581 -10.03 25.80 -0.87
N THR A 582 -10.59 26.98 -1.14
CA THR A 582 -11.87 27.13 -1.84
C THR A 582 -11.57 27.69 -3.24
N GLU A 583 -11.80 26.90 -4.26
CA GLU A 583 -11.68 27.33 -5.65
C GLU A 583 -13.05 27.36 -6.31
N THR A 584 -13.24 28.35 -7.19
CA THR A 584 -14.42 28.39 -8.05
C THR A 584 -14.11 27.54 -9.29
N PRO A 585 -14.96 26.57 -9.67
CA PRO A 585 -14.72 25.75 -10.86
C PRO A 585 -14.59 26.65 -12.08
N SER A 586 -13.37 26.86 -12.58
CA SER A 586 -13.15 27.47 -13.88
C SER A 586 -13.56 26.45 -14.94
N VAL A 587 -14.28 26.91 -15.97
CA VAL A 587 -14.62 26.12 -17.14
C VAL A 587 -13.32 25.62 -17.75
N SER A 588 -13.04 24.34 -17.62
CA SER A 588 -11.84 23.72 -18.17
C SER A 588 -11.84 23.90 -19.69
N THR A 589 -10.80 24.55 -20.20
CA THR A 589 -10.43 24.48 -21.61
C THR A 589 -10.15 23.02 -21.96
N PRO A 590 -10.67 22.50 -23.09
CA PRO A 590 -10.40 21.11 -23.47
C PRO A 590 -8.90 20.91 -23.64
N LEU A 591 -8.35 19.88 -23.02
CA LEU A 591 -7.00 19.39 -23.27
C LEU A 591 -6.80 19.20 -24.78
N PRO A 592 -5.63 19.56 -25.34
CA PRO A 592 -5.36 19.38 -26.75
C PRO A 592 -5.38 17.90 -27.10
N SER A 593 -6.22 17.55 -28.07
CA SER A 593 -6.29 16.22 -28.64
C SER A 593 -4.91 15.79 -29.13
N THR A 594 -4.40 14.69 -28.61
CA THR A 594 -3.22 14.00 -29.12
C THR A 594 -3.36 13.70 -30.61
N PRO A 595 -2.33 13.97 -31.44
CA PRO A 595 -2.39 13.68 -32.86
C PRO A 595 -2.43 12.17 -33.09
N SER A 596 -3.43 11.72 -33.84
CA SER A 596 -3.53 10.35 -34.32
C SER A 596 -2.31 10.00 -35.16
N SER A 597 -1.43 9.13 -34.65
CA SER A 597 -0.38 8.52 -35.46
C SER A 597 -1.03 7.46 -36.37
N GLN A 598 -1.02 7.74 -37.66
CA GLN A 598 -1.31 6.74 -38.70
C GLN A 598 -0.25 5.64 -38.67
N GLY A 599 -0.73 4.41 -38.81
CA GLY A 599 0.01 3.22 -38.62
C GLY A 599 1.15 2.94 -39.60
N THR A 600 2.05 2.11 -39.12
CA THR A 600 2.76 1.12 -39.94
C THR A 600 2.73 -0.21 -39.21
N THR A 601 2.06 -1.16 -39.85
CA THR A 601 2.01 -2.57 -39.48
C THR A 601 3.39 -3.20 -39.56
N THR A 602 3.86 -3.76 -38.45
CA THR A 602 4.77 -4.93 -38.48
C THR A 602 4.38 -5.87 -37.35
N SER A 603 3.90 -7.02 -37.75
CA SER A 603 3.62 -8.18 -36.91
C SER A 603 4.90 -8.62 -36.17
N LYS A 604 4.82 -8.75 -34.84
CA LYS A 604 5.66 -9.67 -34.07
C LYS A 604 4.86 -10.30 -32.94
N GLU A 605 5.10 -11.57 -32.82
CA GLU A 605 4.46 -12.59 -32.00
C GLU A 605 4.18 -12.19 -30.55
N GLY A 606 2.99 -12.60 -30.10
CA GLY A 606 2.53 -12.40 -28.73
C GLY A 606 3.36 -13.16 -27.72
N SER A 607 4.02 -12.42 -26.85
CA SER A 607 4.52 -12.93 -25.60
C SER A 607 3.34 -13.01 -24.62
N LYS A 608 3.02 -14.24 -24.19
CA LYS A 608 2.03 -14.45 -23.13
C LYS A 608 2.63 -13.97 -21.81
N PHE A 609 2.20 -12.82 -21.35
CA PHE A 609 2.42 -12.41 -19.96
C PHE A 609 1.59 -13.31 -19.05
N ILE A 610 2.26 -14.25 -18.40
CA ILE A 610 1.70 -14.94 -17.24
C ILE A 610 2.03 -14.06 -16.05
N LEU A 611 1.01 -13.39 -15.53
CA LEU A 611 1.09 -12.65 -14.27
C LEU A 611 1.26 -13.68 -13.15
N ILE A 612 2.49 -13.93 -12.73
CA ILE A 612 2.77 -14.67 -11.50
C ILE A 612 2.79 -13.64 -10.38
N LEU A 613 1.69 -13.54 -9.67
CA LEU A 613 1.62 -12.88 -8.37
C LEU A 613 2.52 -13.67 -7.41
N GLY A 614 3.74 -13.22 -7.26
CA GLY A 614 4.75 -13.84 -6.41
C GLY A 614 4.87 -13.11 -5.08
N SER A 615 4.76 -13.89 -4.07
CA SER A 615 4.61 -13.60 -2.65
C SER A 615 5.90 -13.14 -1.94
N GLY A 616 5.83 -12.10 -1.10
CA GLY A 616 6.71 -11.78 0.05
C GLY A 616 7.92 -10.88 -0.20
N LEU A 617 7.88 -9.73 0.38
CA LEU A 617 8.60 -8.57 -0.08
C LEU A 617 9.94 -8.21 0.58
N VAL A 618 10.59 -9.01 1.33
CA VAL A 618 11.99 -8.74 1.75
C VAL A 618 12.81 -10.01 1.93
N GLY A 619 12.15 -11.15 2.06
CA GLY A 619 12.79 -12.46 1.90
C GLY A 619 12.74 -12.97 0.45
N LEU A 620 12.00 -12.30 -0.43
CA LEU A 620 11.49 -12.88 -1.67
C LEU A 620 12.20 -12.47 -2.94
N PHE A 621 13.17 -11.60 -2.88
CA PHE A 621 13.88 -11.20 -4.09
C PHE A 621 14.69 -12.32 -4.77
N MET A 622 14.64 -13.54 -4.19
CA MET A 622 15.39 -14.67 -4.74
C MET A 622 14.61 -15.91 -5.11
N GLY A 623 13.36 -16.06 -4.68
CA GLY A 623 12.57 -17.24 -5.03
C GLY A 623 12.14 -17.30 -6.49
N ILE A 624 12.08 -16.17 -7.18
CA ILE A 624 11.49 -16.06 -8.53
C ILE A 624 12.49 -16.42 -9.63
N LEU A 625 13.78 -16.19 -9.46
CA LEU A 625 14.78 -16.54 -10.46
C LEU A 625 15.11 -18.04 -10.50
N ILE A 626 14.86 -18.79 -9.43
CA ILE A 626 15.16 -20.23 -9.37
C ILE A 626 14.00 -21.09 -9.89
N GLY A 627 12.74 -20.63 -9.75
CA GLY A 627 11.56 -21.39 -10.17
C GLY A 627 11.35 -21.49 -11.69
N SER A 628 11.90 -20.59 -12.49
CA SER A 628 11.72 -20.57 -13.95
C SER A 628 12.73 -21.42 -14.73
N THR A 629 13.86 -21.77 -14.12
CA THR A 629 14.91 -22.57 -14.80
C THR A 629 14.79 -24.08 -14.59
N PHE A 630 13.92 -24.56 -13.68
CA PHE A 630 13.78 -25.99 -13.36
C PHE A 630 12.52 -26.68 -13.89
N ARG A 631 11.67 -26.02 -14.69
CA ARG A 631 10.58 -26.69 -15.43
C ARG A 631 10.86 -26.80 -16.91
N GLY A 632 11.89 -27.54 -17.26
CA GLY A 632 12.22 -27.83 -18.65
C GLY A 632 13.22 -28.97 -18.76
N LYS A 633 12.85 -30.16 -18.28
CA LYS A 633 13.14 -31.49 -18.87
C LYS A 633 12.43 -32.58 -18.08
#